data_ce93e1a7396343e791ff003c3f65da0a
#
_entry.id   ce93e1a7396343e791ff003c3f65da0a
#
_cell.length_a   1.000
_cell.length_b   1.000
_cell.length_c   1.000
_cell.angle_alpha   90.00
_cell.angle_beta   90.00
_cell.angle_gamma   90.00
#
_symmetry.space_group_name_H-M   'P 1'
#
loop_
_entity.id
_entity.type
_entity.pdbx_description
1 polymer ?
#
loop_
_entity_poly.entity_id
_entity_poly.type
_entity_poly.pdbx_seq_one_letter_code
_entity_poly.pdbx_strand_id
1 'polypeptide(L)'
;MTQTEIFTFAVQTLYWFFLYGCIGWGVEVVYAAIKERRLVNRGFLCGPICPIYGCGMVVLNWTVAALAPSGEGKSVSTVAVFFVGMVLTTAIELVGGWTLFKIYHIRWWDYSNMKFNIGGYICPQFSLLWGLGSVIMVKVVHPALAKASSPLPMKVLVPAEAAVLALFVVDLIVSAAAATGLNKKLKEIDEVRARLRVTSDKLTTVLGVSAMTADTILDEQKLQLALAKLEGRENAAELKLEMLLRANEMRAKLRDISVDKMGTRRLLRAFPDMKSLTYAETLASTRAGVRRLNELAAAARTAAKEVAQTAKETAQTAVGTAAAAAQTAKETAANAAQSAAQTAKEAAASAIQVARETGVTTSQSTKPAKDEPGQ
;
A
#
# COMPACT_ATOMS: atom_id res chain seq x y z
N MET A 1 -26.75 33.04 -21.66
CA MET A 1 -25.82 33.00 -20.49
C MET A 1 -24.76 34.08 -20.65
N THR A 2 -24.55 34.90 -19.65
CA THR A 2 -23.47 35.87 -19.60
C THR A 2 -22.12 35.17 -19.38
N GLN A 3 -21.01 35.86 -19.66
CA GLN A 3 -19.66 35.31 -19.39
C GLN A 3 -19.48 34.89 -17.93
N THR A 4 -20.05 35.66 -16.99
CA THR A 4 -20.00 35.36 -15.55
C THR A 4 -20.79 34.09 -15.20
N GLU A 5 -21.96 33.87 -15.81
CA GLU A 5 -22.76 32.67 -15.61
C GLU A 5 -22.06 31.42 -16.16
N ILE A 6 -21.44 31.53 -17.34
CA ILE A 6 -20.66 30.43 -17.94
C ILE A 6 -19.48 30.08 -17.03
N PHE A 7 -18.76 31.07 -16.55
CA PHE A 7 -17.62 30.85 -15.64
C PHE A 7 -18.07 30.18 -14.33
N THR A 8 -19.13 30.70 -13.71
CA THR A 8 -19.69 30.13 -12.48
C THR A 8 -20.15 28.69 -12.69
N PHE A 9 -20.81 28.40 -13.80
CA PHE A 9 -21.24 27.05 -14.15
C PHE A 9 -20.05 26.10 -14.35
N ALA A 10 -18.97 26.55 -15.02
CA ALA A 10 -17.77 25.76 -15.20
C ALA A 10 -17.07 25.43 -13.88
N VAL A 11 -16.93 26.43 -12.99
CA VAL A 11 -16.35 26.23 -11.65
C VAL A 11 -17.21 25.24 -10.84
N GLN A 12 -18.51 25.42 -10.78
CA GLN A 12 -19.40 24.48 -10.06
C GLN A 12 -19.35 23.07 -10.62
N THR A 13 -19.26 22.94 -11.94
CA THR A 13 -19.11 21.64 -12.62
C THR A 13 -17.82 20.95 -12.20
N LEU A 14 -16.72 21.69 -12.19
CA LEU A 14 -15.40 21.17 -11.80
C LEU A 14 -15.38 20.77 -10.32
N TYR A 15 -16.00 21.56 -9.45
CA TYR A 15 -16.19 21.22 -8.04
C TYR A 15 -16.91 19.87 -7.86
N TRP A 16 -18.04 19.69 -8.53
CA TRP A 16 -18.80 18.43 -8.46
C TRP A 16 -18.05 17.26 -9.05
N PHE A 17 -17.31 17.48 -10.14
CA PHE A 17 -16.44 16.45 -10.73
C PHE A 17 -15.42 15.94 -9.72
N PHE A 18 -14.69 16.82 -9.07
CA PHE A 18 -13.67 16.42 -8.10
C PHE A 18 -14.28 15.80 -6.84
N LEU A 19 -15.34 16.40 -6.31
CA LEU A 19 -15.99 15.86 -5.12
C LEU A 19 -16.50 14.44 -5.35
N TYR A 20 -17.21 14.21 -6.46
CA TYR A 20 -17.69 12.86 -6.78
C TYR A 20 -16.59 11.91 -7.21
N GLY A 21 -15.54 12.40 -7.82
CA GLY A 21 -14.33 11.62 -8.07
C GLY A 21 -13.69 11.10 -6.80
N CYS A 22 -13.62 11.94 -5.75
CA CYS A 22 -13.12 11.54 -4.42
C CYS A 22 -14.05 10.54 -3.73
N ILE A 23 -15.36 10.78 -3.76
CA ILE A 23 -16.35 9.86 -3.17
C ILE A 23 -16.27 8.50 -3.88
N GLY A 24 -16.23 8.48 -5.22
CA GLY A 24 -16.10 7.26 -6.01
C GLY A 24 -14.80 6.50 -5.71
N TRP A 25 -13.70 7.21 -5.55
CA TRP A 25 -12.45 6.60 -5.08
C TRP A 25 -12.61 5.96 -3.70
N GLY A 26 -13.28 6.63 -2.76
CA GLY A 26 -13.57 6.08 -1.43
C GLY A 26 -14.39 4.80 -1.50
N VAL A 27 -15.44 4.77 -2.35
CA VAL A 27 -16.25 3.57 -2.60
C VAL A 27 -15.39 2.41 -3.13
N GLU A 28 -14.50 2.66 -4.09
CA GLU A 28 -13.58 1.64 -4.64
C GLU A 28 -12.61 1.11 -3.58
N VAL A 29 -12.08 1.97 -2.73
CA VAL A 29 -11.18 1.56 -1.63
C VAL A 29 -11.91 0.70 -0.61
N VAL A 30 -13.14 1.07 -0.25
CA VAL A 30 -14.00 0.28 0.68
C VAL A 30 -14.34 -1.07 0.06
N TYR A 31 -14.75 -1.09 -1.21
CA TYR A 31 -15.03 -2.34 -1.93
C TYR A 31 -13.80 -3.26 -1.93
N ALA A 32 -12.61 -2.73 -2.25
CA ALA A 32 -11.38 -3.50 -2.23
C ALA A 32 -11.03 -3.99 -0.81
N ALA A 33 -11.24 -3.16 0.21
CA ALA A 33 -10.99 -3.52 1.60
C ALA A 33 -11.85 -4.71 2.05
N ILE A 34 -13.12 -4.73 1.67
CA ILE A 34 -14.05 -5.84 1.96
C ILE A 34 -13.66 -7.10 1.18
N LYS A 35 -13.43 -7.00 -0.13
CA LYS A 35 -13.15 -8.14 -1.01
C LYS A 35 -11.76 -8.75 -0.75
N GLU A 36 -10.75 -7.91 -0.56
CA GLU A 36 -9.34 -8.34 -0.48
C GLU A 36 -8.77 -8.31 0.95
N ARG A 37 -9.59 -7.88 1.94
CA ARG A 37 -9.21 -7.72 3.37
C ARG A 37 -7.96 -6.86 3.57
N ARG A 38 -7.75 -5.87 2.70
CA ARG A 38 -6.63 -4.92 2.75
C ARG A 38 -7.00 -3.60 2.11
N LEU A 39 -6.43 -2.51 2.60
CA LEU A 39 -6.57 -1.19 2.00
C LEU A 39 -5.68 -1.11 0.74
N VAL A 40 -6.30 -0.88 -0.40
CA VAL A 40 -5.62 -0.72 -1.69
C VAL A 40 -6.18 0.52 -2.37
N ASN A 41 -5.30 1.40 -2.87
CA ASN A 41 -5.73 2.46 -3.79
C ASN A 41 -6.13 1.82 -5.13
N ARG A 42 -7.44 1.69 -5.38
CA ARG A 42 -8.01 1.02 -6.55
C ARG A 42 -8.28 1.98 -7.73
N GLY A 43 -7.92 3.24 -7.59
CA GLY A 43 -8.04 4.23 -8.67
C GLY A 43 -7.01 4.02 -9.79
N PHE A 44 -7.35 4.44 -11.01
CA PHE A 44 -6.38 4.59 -12.12
C PHE A 44 -5.30 5.61 -11.75
N LEU A 45 -5.69 6.71 -11.12
CA LEU A 45 -4.82 7.76 -10.61
C LEU A 45 -4.08 7.34 -9.33
N CYS A 46 -2.96 7.99 -9.04
CA CYS A 46 -2.23 7.81 -7.79
C CYS A 46 -2.95 8.47 -6.61
N GLY A 47 -3.56 9.63 -6.85
CA GLY A 47 -4.36 10.38 -5.88
C GLY A 47 -5.78 9.81 -5.66
N PRO A 48 -6.52 10.40 -4.72
CA PRO A 48 -7.83 9.93 -4.28
C PRO A 48 -8.95 10.43 -5.21
N ILE A 49 -8.80 10.27 -6.51
CA ILE A 49 -9.81 10.70 -7.51
C ILE A 49 -10.05 9.57 -8.50
N CYS A 50 -11.33 9.22 -8.68
CA CYS A 50 -11.77 8.27 -9.69
C CYS A 50 -12.58 9.01 -10.77
N PRO A 51 -11.97 9.39 -11.91
CA PRO A 51 -12.58 10.30 -12.89
C PRO A 51 -13.91 9.82 -13.46
N ILE A 52 -14.07 8.50 -13.64
CA ILE A 52 -15.30 7.93 -14.19
C ILE A 52 -16.54 8.24 -13.30
N TYR A 53 -16.35 8.26 -11.98
CA TYR A 53 -17.42 8.62 -11.05
C TYR A 53 -17.73 10.13 -11.10
N GLY A 54 -16.71 10.97 -11.20
CA GLY A 54 -16.87 12.41 -11.40
C GLY A 54 -17.62 12.73 -12.68
N CYS A 55 -17.22 12.16 -13.81
CA CYS A 55 -17.91 12.31 -15.09
C CYS A 55 -19.37 11.81 -15.01
N GLY A 56 -19.56 10.60 -14.45
CA GLY A 56 -20.88 9.98 -14.32
C GLY A 56 -21.85 10.86 -13.55
N MET A 57 -21.44 11.38 -12.41
CA MET A 57 -22.30 12.21 -11.56
C MET A 57 -22.57 13.59 -12.15
N VAL A 58 -21.61 14.22 -12.82
CA VAL A 58 -21.81 15.50 -13.50
C VAL A 58 -22.84 15.33 -14.60
N VAL A 59 -22.66 14.34 -15.49
CA VAL A 59 -23.61 14.08 -16.59
C VAL A 59 -24.99 13.72 -16.07
N LEU A 60 -25.06 12.88 -15.03
CA LEU A 60 -26.32 12.47 -14.40
C LEU A 60 -27.05 13.68 -13.81
N ASN A 61 -26.39 14.52 -13.03
CA ASN A 61 -27.00 15.70 -12.40
C ASN A 61 -27.50 16.71 -13.45
N TRP A 62 -26.72 16.95 -14.51
CA TRP A 62 -27.15 17.82 -15.59
C TRP A 62 -28.39 17.27 -16.32
N THR A 63 -28.39 15.97 -16.62
CA THR A 63 -29.53 15.33 -17.29
C THR A 63 -30.79 15.37 -16.40
N VAL A 64 -30.65 15.06 -15.13
CA VAL A 64 -31.77 15.12 -14.17
C VAL A 64 -32.27 16.54 -14.00
N ALA A 65 -31.40 17.55 -13.94
CA ALA A 65 -31.78 18.95 -13.90
C ALA A 65 -32.51 19.39 -15.16
N ALA A 66 -32.09 18.96 -16.34
CA ALA A 66 -32.75 19.24 -17.62
C ALA A 66 -34.11 18.55 -17.76
N LEU A 67 -34.31 17.40 -17.12
CA LEU A 67 -35.55 16.65 -17.11
C LEU A 67 -36.54 17.10 -15.99
N ALA A 68 -36.09 18.00 -15.11
CA ALA A 68 -36.95 18.47 -14.02
C ALA A 68 -38.15 19.23 -14.56
N PRO A 69 -39.39 18.88 -14.10
CA PRO A 69 -40.60 19.58 -14.52
C PRO A 69 -40.56 21.05 -14.07
N SER A 70 -41.07 21.96 -14.90
CA SER A 70 -41.19 23.38 -14.54
C SER A 70 -42.17 23.55 -13.36
N GLY A 71 -41.75 24.28 -12.32
CA GLY A 71 -42.56 24.62 -11.16
C GLY A 71 -41.88 24.33 -9.82
N GLU A 72 -42.16 25.15 -8.80
CA GLU A 72 -41.61 25.01 -7.46
C GLU A 72 -41.97 23.66 -6.82
N GLY A 73 -40.97 22.99 -6.22
CA GLY A 73 -41.16 21.73 -5.50
C GLY A 73 -41.30 20.48 -6.37
N LYS A 74 -41.26 20.58 -7.69
CA LYS A 74 -41.31 19.41 -8.57
C LYS A 74 -39.92 18.83 -8.80
N SER A 75 -39.77 17.55 -8.53
CA SER A 75 -38.56 16.81 -8.77
C SER A 75 -38.81 15.67 -9.75
N VAL A 76 -37.77 15.26 -10.49
CA VAL A 76 -37.83 14.08 -11.36
C VAL A 76 -38.20 12.84 -10.53
N SER A 77 -39.12 12.02 -11.06
CA SER A 77 -39.58 10.81 -10.35
C SER A 77 -38.41 9.86 -10.07
N THR A 78 -38.48 9.12 -8.98
CA THR A 78 -37.44 8.14 -8.60
C THR A 78 -37.22 7.08 -9.68
N VAL A 79 -38.32 6.64 -10.31
CA VAL A 79 -38.27 5.67 -11.41
C VAL A 79 -37.52 6.23 -12.62
N ALA A 80 -37.81 7.50 -12.98
CA ALA A 80 -37.09 8.16 -14.08
C ALA A 80 -35.61 8.33 -13.76
N VAL A 81 -35.23 8.72 -12.53
CA VAL A 81 -33.82 8.80 -12.10
C VAL A 81 -33.14 7.44 -12.17
N PHE A 82 -33.81 6.36 -11.80
CA PHE A 82 -33.29 5.01 -11.90
C PHE A 82 -32.92 4.63 -13.35
N PHE A 83 -33.86 4.77 -14.29
CA PHE A 83 -33.65 4.38 -15.68
C PHE A 83 -32.64 5.30 -16.39
N VAL A 84 -32.75 6.61 -16.20
CA VAL A 84 -31.82 7.58 -16.74
C VAL A 84 -30.42 7.33 -16.20
N GLY A 85 -30.30 7.16 -14.89
CA GLY A 85 -29.03 6.84 -14.25
C GLY A 85 -28.42 5.52 -14.75
N MET A 86 -29.23 4.47 -14.82
CA MET A 86 -28.82 3.17 -15.35
C MET A 86 -28.26 3.29 -16.77
N VAL A 87 -28.95 3.96 -17.67
CA VAL A 87 -28.51 4.10 -19.07
C VAL A 87 -27.25 4.96 -19.19
N LEU A 88 -27.22 6.13 -18.53
CA LEU A 88 -26.11 7.06 -18.63
C LEU A 88 -24.83 6.49 -18.03
N THR A 89 -24.90 5.93 -16.83
CA THR A 89 -23.72 5.38 -16.16
C THR A 89 -23.18 4.14 -16.88
N THR A 90 -24.07 3.28 -17.41
CA THR A 90 -23.69 2.14 -18.25
C THR A 90 -23.02 2.60 -19.54
N ALA A 91 -23.52 3.66 -20.18
CA ALA A 91 -22.89 4.23 -21.38
C ALA A 91 -21.49 4.79 -21.07
N ILE A 92 -21.33 5.50 -19.95
CA ILE A 92 -20.03 6.02 -19.49
C ILE A 92 -19.07 4.89 -19.16
N GLU A 93 -19.55 3.82 -18.51
CA GLU A 93 -18.74 2.62 -18.22
C GLU A 93 -18.26 1.92 -19.52
N LEU A 94 -19.16 1.78 -20.49
CA LEU A 94 -18.82 1.22 -21.80
C LEU A 94 -17.78 2.06 -22.55
N VAL A 95 -18.02 3.37 -22.67
CA VAL A 95 -17.11 4.30 -23.34
C VAL A 95 -15.76 4.36 -22.63
N GLY A 96 -15.77 4.46 -21.30
CA GLY A 96 -14.56 4.49 -20.50
C GLY A 96 -13.73 3.22 -20.64
N GLY A 97 -14.36 2.05 -20.51
CA GLY A 97 -13.70 0.76 -20.68
C GLY A 97 -13.15 0.54 -22.09
N TRP A 98 -13.92 0.90 -23.11
CA TRP A 98 -13.50 0.82 -24.50
C TRP A 98 -12.34 1.77 -24.81
N THR A 99 -12.39 3.01 -24.33
CA THR A 99 -11.33 4.02 -24.53
C THR A 99 -10.02 3.57 -23.87
N LEU A 100 -10.08 3.15 -22.61
CA LEU A 100 -8.91 2.63 -21.90
C LEU A 100 -8.31 1.41 -22.61
N PHE A 101 -9.15 0.52 -23.12
CA PHE A 101 -8.69 -0.62 -23.90
C PHE A 101 -8.02 -0.20 -25.23
N LYS A 102 -8.59 0.76 -25.94
CA LYS A 102 -8.00 1.28 -27.18
C LYS A 102 -6.64 1.94 -26.98
N ILE A 103 -6.45 2.64 -25.87
CA ILE A 103 -5.20 3.35 -25.55
C ILE A 103 -4.14 2.38 -25.02
N TYR A 104 -4.51 1.50 -24.07
CA TYR A 104 -3.55 0.71 -23.31
C TYR A 104 -3.53 -0.78 -23.70
N HIS A 105 -4.46 -1.26 -24.52
CA HIS A 105 -4.66 -2.67 -24.89
C HIS A 105 -4.81 -3.60 -23.68
N ILE A 106 -5.31 -3.04 -22.58
CA ILE A 106 -5.53 -3.71 -21.29
C ILE A 106 -6.97 -3.46 -20.87
N ARG A 107 -7.67 -4.50 -20.43
CA ARG A 107 -8.97 -4.38 -19.77
C ARG A 107 -8.74 -4.18 -18.28
N TRP A 108 -9.22 -3.09 -17.75
CA TRP A 108 -9.09 -2.75 -16.32
C TRP A 108 -10.09 -3.51 -15.47
N TRP A 109 -11.24 -3.87 -16.04
CA TRP A 109 -12.23 -4.81 -15.53
C TRP A 109 -12.70 -5.69 -16.67
N ASP A 110 -13.29 -6.85 -16.34
CA ASP A 110 -13.75 -7.79 -17.36
C ASP A 110 -14.98 -8.57 -16.87
N TYR A 111 -16.12 -8.29 -17.48
CA TYR A 111 -17.38 -8.97 -17.22
C TYR A 111 -17.68 -10.11 -18.21
N SER A 112 -16.70 -10.59 -18.95
CA SER A 112 -16.90 -11.66 -19.97
C SER A 112 -17.55 -12.91 -19.41
N ASN A 113 -17.39 -13.16 -18.11
CA ASN A 113 -18.00 -14.31 -17.43
C ASN A 113 -19.44 -14.04 -16.96
N MET A 114 -19.95 -12.80 -17.10
CA MET A 114 -21.30 -12.43 -16.70
C MET A 114 -22.28 -12.65 -17.85
N LYS A 115 -23.51 -13.10 -17.54
CA LYS A 115 -24.57 -13.27 -18.55
C LYS A 115 -24.94 -11.93 -19.18
N PHE A 116 -25.19 -11.96 -20.49
CA PHE A 116 -25.63 -10.79 -21.28
C PHE A 116 -24.63 -9.61 -21.25
N ASN A 117 -23.33 -9.88 -21.03
CA ASN A 117 -22.33 -8.82 -21.13
C ASN A 117 -22.16 -8.34 -22.57
N ILE A 118 -21.80 -7.08 -22.74
CA ILE A 118 -21.45 -6.52 -24.06
C ILE A 118 -19.94 -6.32 -24.10
N GLY A 119 -19.27 -7.18 -24.86
CA GLY A 119 -17.83 -7.15 -25.05
C GLY A 119 -17.00 -7.26 -23.76
N GLY A 120 -17.59 -7.71 -22.64
CA GLY A 120 -16.94 -7.76 -21.33
C GLY A 120 -16.80 -6.39 -20.63
N TYR A 121 -17.30 -5.31 -21.22
CA TYR A 121 -17.20 -3.96 -20.66
C TYR A 121 -18.34 -3.65 -19.69
N ILE A 122 -19.56 -4.09 -20.01
CA ILE A 122 -20.78 -3.85 -19.24
C ILE A 122 -21.61 -5.14 -19.13
N CYS A 123 -22.43 -5.25 -18.08
CA CYS A 123 -23.41 -6.32 -17.95
C CYS A 123 -24.67 -5.84 -17.18
N PRO A 124 -25.86 -6.45 -17.43
CA PRO A 124 -27.12 -6.00 -16.83
C PRO A 124 -27.12 -5.94 -15.30
N GLN A 125 -26.41 -6.85 -14.66
CA GLN A 125 -26.33 -6.89 -13.20
C GLN A 125 -25.72 -5.62 -12.62
N PHE A 126 -24.60 -5.15 -13.19
CA PHE A 126 -23.98 -3.91 -12.75
C PHE A 126 -24.75 -2.69 -13.24
N SER A 127 -25.37 -2.73 -14.44
CA SER A 127 -26.22 -1.64 -14.91
C SER A 127 -27.39 -1.37 -13.96
N LEU A 128 -28.04 -2.41 -13.44
CA LEU A 128 -29.11 -2.28 -12.44
C LEU A 128 -28.59 -1.68 -11.12
N LEU A 129 -27.40 -2.11 -10.68
CA LEU A 129 -26.74 -1.59 -9.49
C LEU A 129 -26.41 -0.09 -9.65
N TRP A 130 -25.93 0.30 -10.81
CA TRP A 130 -25.68 1.71 -11.16
C TRP A 130 -26.96 2.55 -11.16
N GLY A 131 -28.08 1.99 -11.66
CA GLY A 131 -29.39 2.64 -11.58
C GLY A 131 -29.83 2.92 -10.13
N LEU A 132 -29.67 1.92 -9.26
CA LEU A 132 -29.97 2.07 -7.82
C LEU A 132 -29.02 3.09 -7.16
N GLY A 133 -27.73 3.01 -7.45
CA GLY A 133 -26.72 3.96 -6.97
C GLY A 133 -27.06 5.40 -7.41
N SER A 134 -27.51 5.59 -8.65
CA SER A 134 -27.96 6.89 -9.18
C SER A 134 -29.11 7.48 -8.39
N VAL A 135 -30.09 6.66 -8.00
CA VAL A 135 -31.21 7.12 -7.15
C VAL A 135 -30.69 7.60 -5.79
N ILE A 136 -29.84 6.81 -5.13
CA ILE A 136 -29.25 7.19 -3.83
C ILE A 136 -28.45 8.49 -3.97
N MET A 137 -27.63 8.58 -4.99
CA MET A 137 -26.80 9.76 -5.22
C MET A 137 -27.62 11.01 -5.48
N VAL A 138 -28.60 10.96 -6.37
CA VAL A 138 -29.40 12.13 -6.78
C VAL A 138 -30.41 12.54 -5.69
N LYS A 139 -31.05 11.58 -5.02
CA LYS A 139 -32.14 11.87 -4.06
C LYS A 139 -31.67 12.11 -2.63
N VAL A 140 -30.50 11.56 -2.25
CA VAL A 140 -30.02 11.62 -0.87
C VAL A 140 -28.68 12.34 -0.79
N VAL A 141 -27.65 11.82 -1.49
CA VAL A 141 -26.28 12.29 -1.31
C VAL A 141 -26.07 13.69 -1.90
N HIS A 142 -26.52 13.92 -3.15
CA HIS A 142 -26.33 15.23 -3.79
C HIS A 142 -27.02 16.38 -3.06
N PRO A 143 -28.28 16.29 -2.62
CA PRO A 143 -28.93 17.35 -1.85
C PRO A 143 -28.21 17.63 -0.51
N ALA A 144 -27.75 16.59 0.19
CA ALA A 144 -27.01 16.74 1.43
C ALA A 144 -25.66 17.46 1.21
N LEU A 145 -24.93 17.07 0.17
CA LEU A 145 -23.66 17.71 -0.19
C LEU A 145 -23.86 19.14 -0.69
N ALA A 146 -24.88 19.40 -1.50
CA ALA A 146 -25.22 20.74 -1.99
C ALA A 146 -25.52 21.69 -0.81
N LYS A 147 -26.25 21.23 0.19
CA LYS A 147 -26.52 21.98 1.42
C LYS A 147 -25.25 22.24 2.24
N ALA A 148 -24.37 21.24 2.36
CA ALA A 148 -23.13 21.35 3.11
C ALA A 148 -22.10 22.27 2.42
N SER A 149 -22.07 22.32 1.08
CA SER A 149 -21.12 23.12 0.29
C SER A 149 -21.62 24.53 -0.02
N SER A 150 -22.89 24.87 0.29
CA SER A 150 -23.49 26.18 -0.02
C SER A 150 -22.73 27.41 0.51
N PRO A 151 -21.96 27.36 1.61
CA PRO A 151 -21.26 28.53 2.15
C PRO A 151 -19.88 28.79 1.52
N LEU A 152 -19.42 28.02 0.54
CA LEU A 152 -18.08 28.22 -0.04
C LEU A 152 -18.03 29.43 -0.97
N PRO A 153 -17.30 30.51 -0.62
CA PRO A 153 -17.21 31.69 -1.46
C PRO A 153 -16.33 31.42 -2.70
N MET A 154 -16.72 31.98 -3.86
CA MET A 154 -15.97 31.82 -5.12
C MET A 154 -14.49 32.23 -5.02
N LYS A 155 -14.17 33.23 -4.18
CA LYS A 155 -12.81 33.68 -3.93
C LYS A 155 -11.90 32.58 -3.35
N VAL A 156 -12.47 31.61 -2.63
CA VAL A 156 -11.77 30.44 -2.07
C VAL A 156 -11.84 29.26 -3.02
N LEU A 157 -13.01 29.06 -3.62
CA LEU A 157 -13.27 27.91 -4.48
C LEU A 157 -12.39 27.91 -5.74
N VAL A 158 -12.30 29.05 -6.45
CA VAL A 158 -11.54 29.14 -7.70
C VAL A 158 -10.05 28.81 -7.53
N PRO A 159 -9.28 29.41 -6.59
CA PRO A 159 -7.87 29.06 -6.41
C PRO A 159 -7.68 27.64 -5.89
N ALA A 160 -8.59 27.12 -5.05
CA ALA A 160 -8.54 25.73 -4.57
C ALA A 160 -8.71 24.74 -5.72
N GLU A 161 -9.71 24.97 -6.59
CA GLU A 161 -9.93 24.11 -7.76
C GLU A 161 -8.80 24.20 -8.78
N ALA A 162 -8.23 25.38 -8.99
CA ALA A 162 -7.06 25.52 -9.87
C ALA A 162 -5.88 24.68 -9.37
N ALA A 163 -5.64 24.67 -8.06
CA ALA A 163 -4.61 23.84 -7.45
C ALA A 163 -4.93 22.34 -7.59
N VAL A 164 -6.17 21.92 -7.32
CA VAL A 164 -6.62 20.53 -7.46
C VAL A 164 -6.54 20.09 -8.93
N LEU A 165 -6.93 20.94 -9.87
CA LEU A 165 -6.85 20.67 -11.30
C LEU A 165 -5.39 20.48 -11.75
N ALA A 166 -4.48 21.33 -11.30
CA ALA A 166 -3.05 21.19 -11.60
C ALA A 166 -2.49 19.85 -11.07
N LEU A 167 -2.80 19.50 -9.83
CA LEU A 167 -2.41 18.20 -9.25
C LEU A 167 -3.03 17.02 -10.00
N PHE A 168 -4.29 17.13 -10.38
CA PHE A 168 -5.01 16.12 -11.17
C PHE A 168 -4.35 15.90 -12.54
N VAL A 169 -3.98 16.96 -13.24
CA VAL A 169 -3.31 16.86 -14.55
C VAL A 169 -1.94 16.19 -14.41
N VAL A 170 -1.15 16.57 -13.41
CA VAL A 170 0.14 15.92 -13.14
C VAL A 170 -0.05 14.43 -12.84
N ASP A 171 -0.98 14.09 -11.98
CA ASP A 171 -1.28 12.69 -11.63
C ASP A 171 -1.80 11.90 -12.84
N LEU A 172 -2.63 12.51 -13.66
CA LEU A 172 -3.11 11.89 -14.91
C LEU A 172 -1.96 11.54 -15.85
N ILE A 173 -1.01 12.45 -16.04
CA ILE A 173 0.17 12.24 -16.88
C ILE A 173 1.03 11.11 -16.31
N VAL A 174 1.32 11.14 -15.00
CA VAL A 174 2.13 10.12 -14.32
C VAL A 174 1.45 8.74 -14.38
N SER A 175 0.15 8.68 -14.14
CA SER A 175 -0.62 7.43 -14.17
C SER A 175 -0.75 6.88 -15.60
N ALA A 176 -0.94 7.73 -16.58
CA ALA A 176 -0.95 7.36 -18.01
C ALA A 176 0.42 6.81 -18.46
N ALA A 177 1.50 7.47 -18.08
CA ALA A 177 2.87 6.99 -18.35
C ALA A 177 3.14 5.63 -17.70
N ALA A 178 2.66 5.42 -16.47
CA ALA A 178 2.77 4.13 -15.77
C ALA A 178 1.99 3.01 -16.48
N ALA A 179 0.79 3.30 -16.98
CA ALA A 179 -0.04 2.35 -17.73
C ALA A 179 0.59 1.97 -19.08
N THR A 180 1.11 2.98 -19.81
CA THR A 180 1.85 2.75 -21.05
C THR A 180 3.13 1.95 -20.81
N GLY A 181 3.85 2.26 -19.71
CA GLY A 181 5.05 1.53 -19.30
C GLY A 181 4.76 0.07 -18.98
N LEU A 182 3.62 -0.23 -18.38
CA LEU A 182 3.19 -1.62 -18.10
C LEU A 182 3.07 -2.42 -19.41
N ASN A 183 2.37 -1.88 -20.40
CA ASN A 183 2.17 -2.60 -21.67
C ASN A 183 3.50 -2.85 -22.39
N LYS A 184 4.41 -1.86 -22.43
CA LYS A 184 5.76 -2.03 -22.98
C LYS A 184 6.54 -3.14 -22.25
N LYS A 185 6.51 -3.15 -20.94
CA LYS A 185 7.18 -4.19 -20.13
C LYS A 185 6.61 -5.58 -20.37
N LEU A 186 5.28 -5.71 -20.50
CA LEU A 186 4.65 -6.99 -20.80
C LEU A 186 5.14 -7.51 -22.19
N LYS A 187 5.24 -6.64 -23.17
CA LYS A 187 5.81 -6.96 -24.49
C LYS A 187 7.24 -7.45 -24.38
N GLU A 188 8.11 -6.72 -23.69
CA GLU A 188 9.52 -7.09 -23.49
C GLU A 188 9.67 -8.44 -22.79
N ILE A 189 8.88 -8.69 -21.74
CA ILE A 189 8.87 -9.99 -21.04
C ILE A 189 8.41 -11.12 -21.97
N ASP A 190 7.40 -10.87 -22.78
CA ASP A 190 6.87 -11.87 -23.73
C ASP A 190 7.88 -12.23 -24.81
N GLU A 191 8.58 -11.24 -25.36
CA GLU A 191 9.67 -11.44 -26.33
C GLU A 191 10.81 -12.26 -25.73
N VAL A 192 11.19 -11.97 -24.49
CA VAL A 192 12.21 -12.75 -23.77
C VAL A 192 11.77 -14.18 -23.57
N ARG A 193 10.50 -14.43 -23.22
CA ARG A 193 9.93 -15.79 -23.08
C ARG A 193 9.86 -16.54 -24.39
N ALA A 194 9.48 -15.85 -25.47
CA ALA A 194 9.45 -16.48 -26.79
C ALA A 194 10.86 -16.96 -27.22
N ARG A 195 11.88 -16.16 -26.98
CA ARG A 195 13.30 -16.54 -27.23
C ARG A 195 13.72 -17.74 -26.37
N LEU A 196 13.30 -17.78 -25.12
CA LEU A 196 13.56 -18.90 -24.21
C LEU A 196 12.89 -20.19 -24.69
N ARG A 197 11.63 -20.13 -25.16
CA ARG A 197 10.94 -21.30 -25.73
C ARG A 197 11.71 -21.87 -26.92
N VAL A 198 12.14 -21.03 -27.88
CA VAL A 198 12.95 -21.47 -29.03
C VAL A 198 14.24 -22.16 -28.59
N THR A 199 14.90 -21.63 -27.56
CA THR A 199 16.13 -22.23 -27.00
C THR A 199 15.84 -23.55 -26.30
N SER A 200 14.74 -23.64 -25.54
CA SER A 200 14.28 -24.86 -24.87
C SER A 200 13.93 -25.95 -25.87
N ASP A 201 13.21 -25.61 -26.94
CA ASP A 201 12.79 -26.56 -27.97
C ASP A 201 14.02 -27.15 -28.73
N LYS A 202 15.00 -26.31 -29.07
CA LYS A 202 16.26 -26.77 -29.68
C LYS A 202 17.03 -27.72 -28.75
N LEU A 203 17.07 -27.44 -27.44
CA LEU A 203 17.71 -28.29 -26.47
C LEU A 203 16.98 -29.62 -26.29
N THR A 204 15.66 -29.63 -26.24
CA THR A 204 14.84 -30.84 -26.18
C THR A 204 15.09 -31.72 -27.39
N THR A 205 15.19 -31.11 -28.58
CA THR A 205 15.47 -31.85 -29.83
C THR A 205 16.89 -32.43 -29.86
N VAL A 206 17.89 -31.70 -29.40
CA VAL A 206 19.30 -32.15 -29.42
C VAL A 206 19.59 -33.19 -28.34
N LEU A 207 18.92 -33.12 -27.18
CA LEU A 207 19.26 -33.90 -25.99
C LEU A 207 18.34 -35.09 -25.74
N GLY A 208 17.20 -35.19 -26.44
CA GLY A 208 16.20 -36.25 -26.21
C GLY A 208 15.68 -36.32 -24.78
N VAL A 209 15.75 -35.21 -24.04
CA VAL A 209 15.27 -35.08 -22.67
C VAL A 209 13.81 -34.56 -22.72
N SER A 210 12.99 -34.94 -21.75
CA SER A 210 11.61 -34.44 -21.61
C SER A 210 11.60 -32.91 -21.66
N ALA A 211 10.58 -32.34 -22.33
CA ALA A 211 10.45 -30.92 -22.63
C ALA A 211 10.84 -30.01 -21.45
N MET A 212 11.84 -29.17 -21.63
CA MET A 212 12.21 -28.12 -20.70
C MET A 212 11.34 -26.90 -20.97
N THR A 213 10.71 -26.36 -19.96
CA THR A 213 9.93 -25.13 -20.06
C THR A 213 10.80 -23.90 -19.82
N ALA A 214 10.36 -22.73 -20.29
CA ALA A 214 11.02 -21.46 -20.00
C ALA A 214 11.17 -21.24 -18.48
N ASP A 215 10.20 -21.69 -17.68
CA ASP A 215 10.24 -21.59 -16.22
C ASP A 215 11.33 -22.52 -15.63
N THR A 216 11.60 -23.66 -16.25
CA THR A 216 12.71 -24.56 -15.85
C THR A 216 14.08 -23.93 -16.05
N ILE A 217 14.27 -23.14 -17.11
CA ILE A 217 15.52 -22.42 -17.38
C ILE A 217 15.71 -21.25 -16.41
N LEU A 218 14.61 -20.66 -15.92
CA LEU A 218 14.64 -19.55 -14.96
C LEU A 218 14.79 -20.03 -13.51
N ASP A 219 14.41 -21.25 -13.20
CA ASP A 219 14.57 -21.87 -11.88
C ASP A 219 15.95 -22.55 -11.79
N GLU A 220 16.86 -21.98 -10.99
CA GLU A 220 18.24 -22.41 -10.89
C GLU A 220 18.40 -23.86 -10.43
N GLN A 221 17.58 -24.29 -9.47
CA GLN A 221 17.67 -25.67 -8.96
C GLN A 221 17.23 -26.69 -10.01
N LYS A 222 16.15 -26.41 -10.73
CA LYS A 222 15.67 -27.28 -11.81
C LYS A 222 16.61 -27.30 -13.00
N LEU A 223 17.21 -26.13 -13.32
CA LEU A 223 18.22 -26.03 -14.36
C LEU A 223 19.47 -26.86 -14.01
N GLN A 224 19.99 -26.73 -12.79
CA GLN A 224 21.15 -27.51 -12.33
C GLN A 224 20.88 -29.02 -12.35
N LEU A 225 19.66 -29.46 -11.95
CA LEU A 225 19.27 -30.86 -12.02
C LEU A 225 19.19 -31.36 -13.48
N ALA A 226 18.66 -30.54 -14.39
CA ALA A 226 18.59 -30.86 -15.82
C ALA A 226 19.98 -30.94 -16.45
N LEU A 227 20.90 -30.05 -16.07
CA LEU A 227 22.29 -30.00 -16.53
C LEU A 227 23.12 -31.17 -15.97
N ALA A 228 22.89 -31.60 -14.72
CA ALA A 228 23.53 -32.77 -14.14
C ALA A 228 23.19 -34.06 -14.90
N LYS A 229 21.97 -34.18 -15.48
CA LYS A 229 21.57 -35.30 -16.34
C LYS A 229 22.31 -35.32 -17.69
N LEU A 230 22.99 -34.25 -18.07
CA LEU A 230 23.73 -34.10 -19.32
C LEU A 230 25.21 -34.41 -19.19
N GLU A 231 25.74 -34.57 -17.98
CA GLU A 231 27.19 -34.72 -17.71
C GLU A 231 27.85 -35.97 -18.34
N GLY A 232 27.09 -36.82 -18.98
CA GLY A 232 27.61 -38.02 -19.67
C GLY A 232 27.76 -37.94 -21.20
N ARG A 233 27.59 -36.77 -21.84
CA ARG A 233 27.63 -36.62 -23.31
C ARG A 233 28.80 -35.76 -23.76
N GLU A 234 29.48 -36.15 -24.84
CA GLU A 234 30.44 -35.32 -25.55
C GLU A 234 29.80 -33.96 -25.91
N ASN A 235 30.44 -32.85 -25.65
CA ASN A 235 29.96 -31.46 -25.77
C ASN A 235 28.97 -30.95 -24.69
N ALA A 236 28.72 -31.72 -23.63
CA ALA A 236 27.82 -31.28 -22.57
C ALA A 236 28.33 -30.04 -21.80
N ALA A 237 29.66 -29.90 -21.67
CA ALA A 237 30.25 -28.80 -20.94
C ALA A 237 30.06 -27.45 -21.66
N GLU A 238 30.25 -27.41 -22.97
CA GLU A 238 30.12 -26.19 -23.78
C GLU A 238 28.64 -25.76 -23.83
N LEU A 239 27.74 -26.71 -24.03
CA LEU A 239 26.29 -26.47 -24.01
C LEU A 239 25.79 -26.01 -22.63
N LYS A 240 26.35 -26.59 -21.55
CA LYS A 240 26.08 -26.20 -20.17
C LYS A 240 26.49 -24.74 -19.92
N LEU A 241 27.68 -24.35 -20.37
CA LEU A 241 28.18 -22.96 -20.23
C LEU A 241 27.30 -21.98 -21.01
N GLU A 242 26.96 -22.28 -22.25
CA GLU A 242 26.09 -21.43 -23.08
C GLU A 242 24.70 -21.24 -22.44
N MET A 243 24.11 -22.30 -21.91
CA MET A 243 22.83 -22.23 -21.21
C MET A 243 22.89 -21.39 -19.95
N LEU A 244 23.93 -21.55 -19.13
CA LEU A 244 24.11 -20.74 -17.92
C LEU A 244 24.29 -19.26 -18.26
N LEU A 245 25.07 -18.94 -19.29
CA LEU A 245 25.25 -17.57 -19.74
C LEU A 245 23.94 -16.96 -20.23
N ARG A 246 23.17 -17.69 -21.05
CA ARG A 246 21.85 -17.24 -21.53
C ARG A 246 20.84 -17.12 -20.39
N ALA A 247 20.80 -18.08 -19.45
CA ALA A 247 19.93 -18.01 -18.29
C ALA A 247 20.27 -16.79 -17.40
N ASN A 248 21.54 -16.50 -17.18
CA ASN A 248 21.98 -15.35 -16.42
C ASN A 248 21.68 -14.01 -17.11
N GLU A 249 21.93 -13.92 -18.43
CA GLU A 249 21.54 -12.74 -19.22
C GLU A 249 20.03 -12.50 -19.15
N MET A 250 19.25 -13.55 -19.24
CA MET A 250 17.79 -13.48 -19.17
C MET A 250 17.30 -13.08 -17.79
N ARG A 251 17.93 -13.64 -16.72
CA ARG A 251 17.62 -13.24 -15.33
C ARG A 251 17.97 -11.77 -15.10
N ALA A 252 19.11 -11.30 -15.64
CA ALA A 252 19.48 -9.89 -15.56
C ALA A 252 18.45 -9.00 -16.25
N LYS A 253 18.01 -9.34 -17.49
CA LYS A 253 16.96 -8.60 -18.20
C LYS A 253 15.63 -8.62 -17.45
N LEU A 254 15.20 -9.79 -16.95
CA LEU A 254 13.96 -9.88 -16.18
C LEU A 254 14.03 -9.12 -14.86
N ARG A 255 15.20 -9.09 -14.20
CA ARG A 255 15.41 -8.29 -13.00
C ARG A 255 15.33 -6.80 -13.30
N ASP A 256 15.92 -6.34 -14.38
CA ASP A 256 15.86 -4.94 -14.82
C ASP A 256 14.44 -4.53 -15.21
N ILE A 257 13.70 -5.39 -15.93
CA ILE A 257 12.29 -5.17 -16.25
C ILE A 257 11.41 -5.23 -15.00
N SER A 258 11.72 -6.10 -14.02
CA SER A 258 10.93 -6.31 -12.80
C SER A 258 11.23 -5.30 -11.68
N VAL A 259 12.38 -4.65 -11.69
CA VAL A 259 12.73 -3.53 -10.79
C VAL A 259 11.85 -2.35 -11.15
N ASP A 260 10.68 -2.40 -10.61
CA ASP A 260 9.65 -1.48 -10.98
C ASP A 260 9.72 -0.18 -10.23
N LYS A 261 9.71 0.81 -11.03
CA LYS A 261 9.26 2.15 -10.70
C LYS A 261 7.81 2.03 -10.17
N MET A 262 7.54 2.61 -9.06
CA MET A 262 6.36 2.55 -8.18
C MET A 262 4.97 2.48 -8.87
N GLY A 263 4.86 2.96 -10.12
CA GLY A 263 3.59 3.06 -10.86
C GLY A 263 3.02 1.72 -11.34
N THR A 264 3.82 0.87 -11.99
CA THR A 264 3.36 -0.40 -12.58
C THR A 264 2.91 -1.39 -11.49
N ARG A 265 3.67 -1.49 -10.40
CA ARG A 265 3.32 -2.33 -9.25
C ARG A 265 2.01 -1.88 -8.58
N ARG A 266 1.76 -0.57 -8.51
CA ARG A 266 0.51 0.00 -8.02
C ARG A 266 -0.67 -0.46 -8.87
N LEU A 267 -0.57 -0.33 -10.20
CA LEU A 267 -1.63 -0.74 -11.14
C LEU A 267 -1.94 -2.23 -11.06
N LEU A 268 -0.93 -3.10 -10.97
CA LEU A 268 -1.12 -4.54 -10.81
C LEU A 268 -1.83 -4.90 -9.49
N ARG A 269 -1.67 -4.08 -8.44
CA ARG A 269 -2.38 -4.23 -7.16
C ARG A 269 -3.78 -3.66 -7.19
N ALA A 270 -3.94 -2.49 -7.84
CA ALA A 270 -5.22 -1.79 -7.91
C ALA A 270 -6.27 -2.57 -8.71
N PHE A 271 -5.83 -3.30 -9.74
CA PHE A 271 -6.70 -4.00 -10.68
C PHE A 271 -6.37 -5.50 -10.75
N PRO A 272 -6.76 -6.31 -9.75
CA PRO A 272 -6.46 -7.75 -9.73
C PRO A 272 -7.14 -8.52 -10.87
N ASP A 273 -8.28 -8.04 -11.36
CA ASP A 273 -9.06 -8.65 -12.43
C ASP A 273 -8.70 -8.12 -13.84
N MET A 274 -7.70 -7.24 -13.94
CA MET A 274 -7.20 -6.68 -15.20
C MET A 274 -6.69 -7.78 -16.15
N LYS A 275 -7.05 -7.71 -17.43
CA LYS A 275 -6.64 -8.67 -18.46
C LYS A 275 -5.94 -7.99 -19.62
N SER A 276 -4.84 -8.56 -20.10
CA SER A 276 -4.26 -8.24 -21.40
C SER A 276 -4.72 -9.28 -22.41
N LEU A 277 -5.24 -8.87 -23.55
CA LEU A 277 -5.64 -9.80 -24.60
C LEU A 277 -4.43 -10.31 -25.40
N THR A 278 -3.38 -9.52 -25.48
CA THR A 278 -2.15 -9.85 -26.23
C THR A 278 -1.15 -10.61 -25.37
N TYR A 279 -1.00 -10.24 -24.08
CA TYR A 279 0.03 -10.77 -23.18
C TYR A 279 -0.59 -11.40 -21.92
N ALA A 280 -1.64 -12.20 -22.08
CA ALA A 280 -2.41 -12.76 -20.96
C ALA A 280 -1.54 -13.61 -20.02
N GLU A 281 -0.75 -14.52 -20.57
CA GLU A 281 0.14 -15.42 -19.83
C GLU A 281 1.25 -14.63 -19.10
N THR A 282 1.85 -13.66 -19.80
CA THR A 282 2.91 -12.81 -19.27
C THR A 282 2.39 -11.92 -18.14
N LEU A 283 1.18 -11.36 -18.29
CA LEU A 283 0.54 -10.59 -17.22
C LEU A 283 0.23 -11.47 -15.99
N ALA A 284 -0.31 -12.67 -16.18
CA ALA A 284 -0.63 -13.59 -15.11
C ALA A 284 0.62 -13.99 -14.30
N SER A 285 1.70 -14.34 -14.97
CA SER A 285 2.96 -14.70 -14.32
C SER A 285 3.66 -13.52 -13.65
N THR A 286 3.65 -12.34 -14.28
CA THR A 286 4.18 -11.10 -13.66
C THR A 286 3.42 -10.78 -12.38
N ARG A 287 2.09 -10.93 -12.39
CA ARG A 287 1.25 -10.75 -11.20
C ARG A 287 1.56 -11.78 -10.12
N ALA A 288 1.72 -13.04 -10.47
CA ALA A 288 2.13 -14.10 -9.53
C ALA A 288 3.49 -13.79 -8.89
N GLY A 289 4.47 -13.32 -9.68
CA GLY A 289 5.77 -12.87 -9.19
C GLY A 289 5.66 -11.70 -8.21
N VAL A 290 4.88 -10.67 -8.54
CA VAL A 290 4.64 -9.53 -7.64
C VAL A 290 3.95 -9.98 -6.34
N ARG A 291 2.99 -10.92 -6.41
CA ARG A 291 2.34 -11.47 -5.22
C ARG A 291 3.34 -12.20 -4.33
N ARG A 292 4.16 -13.08 -4.89
CA ARG A 292 5.19 -13.82 -4.16
C ARG A 292 6.21 -12.89 -3.48
N LEU A 293 6.66 -11.83 -4.15
CA LEU A 293 7.54 -10.82 -3.56
C LEU A 293 6.88 -10.08 -2.39
N ASN A 294 5.58 -9.80 -2.48
CA ASN A 294 4.84 -9.16 -1.40
C ASN A 294 4.67 -10.09 -0.18
N GLU A 295 4.43 -11.38 -0.42
CA GLU A 295 4.35 -12.40 0.63
C GLU A 295 5.69 -12.54 1.36
N LEU A 296 6.80 -12.61 0.62
CA LEU A 296 8.16 -12.62 1.20
C LEU A 296 8.46 -11.34 2.00
N ALA A 297 8.09 -10.18 1.47
CA ALA A 297 8.28 -8.91 2.17
C ALA A 297 7.41 -8.82 3.43
N ALA A 298 6.20 -9.38 3.42
CA ALA A 298 5.33 -9.44 4.59
C ALA A 298 5.93 -10.38 5.65
N ALA A 299 6.37 -11.57 5.26
CA ALA A 299 7.03 -12.53 6.15
C ALA A 299 8.30 -11.93 6.81
N ALA A 300 9.14 -11.24 6.01
CA ALA A 300 10.32 -10.56 6.52
C ALA A 300 9.97 -9.46 7.55
N ARG A 301 8.88 -8.71 7.31
CA ARG A 301 8.41 -7.69 8.28
C ARG A 301 7.90 -8.31 9.57
N THR A 302 7.22 -9.45 9.50
CA THR A 302 6.76 -10.17 10.68
C THR A 302 7.94 -10.68 11.49
N ALA A 303 8.90 -11.34 10.86
CA ALA A 303 10.13 -11.79 11.51
C ALA A 303 10.92 -10.63 12.15
N ALA A 304 11.04 -9.49 11.46
CA ALA A 304 11.70 -8.31 12.02
C ALA A 304 10.96 -7.75 13.25
N LYS A 305 9.63 -7.78 13.27
CA LYS A 305 8.85 -7.38 14.45
C LYS A 305 9.03 -8.34 15.63
N GLU A 306 9.05 -9.63 15.37
CA GLU A 306 9.31 -10.65 16.40
C GLU A 306 10.70 -10.48 17.01
N VAL A 307 11.73 -10.29 16.19
CA VAL A 307 13.10 -10.02 16.67
C VAL A 307 13.15 -8.73 17.49
N ALA A 308 12.48 -7.65 17.05
CA ALA A 308 12.44 -6.40 17.80
C ALA A 308 11.69 -6.54 19.12
N GLN A 309 10.62 -7.33 19.16
CA GLN A 309 9.87 -7.61 20.38
C GLN A 309 10.73 -8.42 21.38
N THR A 310 11.37 -9.48 20.91
CA THR A 310 12.26 -10.31 21.74
C THR A 310 13.44 -9.50 22.29
N ALA A 311 14.04 -8.63 21.46
CA ALA A 311 15.09 -7.73 21.92
C ALA A 311 14.61 -6.77 23.01
N LYS A 312 13.39 -6.23 22.87
CA LYS A 312 12.78 -5.36 23.88
C LYS A 312 12.53 -6.10 25.21
N GLU A 313 11.99 -7.31 25.16
CA GLU A 313 11.74 -8.15 26.32
C GLU A 313 13.05 -8.53 27.02
N THR A 314 14.07 -8.91 26.27
CA THR A 314 15.41 -9.20 26.80
C THR A 314 16.01 -7.97 27.49
N ALA A 315 15.89 -6.79 26.89
CA ALA A 315 16.38 -5.55 27.49
C ALA A 315 15.62 -5.21 28.79
N GLN A 316 14.30 -5.38 28.82
CA GLN A 316 13.50 -5.16 30.02
C GLN A 316 13.87 -6.13 31.14
N THR A 317 14.11 -7.40 30.82
CA THR A 317 14.56 -8.41 31.80
C THR A 317 15.93 -8.07 32.33
N ALA A 318 16.88 -7.63 31.47
CA ALA A 318 18.21 -7.22 31.89
C ALA A 318 18.16 -6.00 32.84
N VAL A 319 17.32 -5.02 32.56
CA VAL A 319 17.11 -3.85 33.42
C VAL A 319 16.48 -4.28 34.76
N GLY A 320 15.52 -5.18 34.75
CA GLY A 320 14.90 -5.72 35.96
C GLY A 320 15.89 -6.47 36.85
N THR A 321 16.74 -7.32 36.23
CA THR A 321 17.78 -8.04 36.99
C THR A 321 18.87 -7.11 37.54
N ALA A 322 19.26 -6.09 36.78
CA ALA A 322 20.20 -5.07 37.28
C ALA A 322 19.63 -4.26 38.44
N ALA A 323 18.35 -3.87 38.36
CA ALA A 323 17.67 -3.17 39.45
C ALA A 323 17.55 -4.02 40.71
N ALA A 324 17.21 -5.31 40.58
CA ALA A 324 17.17 -6.24 41.72
C ALA A 324 18.55 -6.44 42.35
N ALA A 325 19.59 -6.60 41.56
CA ALA A 325 20.96 -6.71 42.05
C ALA A 325 21.41 -5.44 42.81
N ALA A 326 21.08 -4.27 42.28
CA ALA A 326 21.37 -2.98 42.94
C ALA A 326 20.61 -2.84 44.29
N GLN A 327 19.37 -3.30 44.34
CA GLN A 327 18.57 -3.33 45.58
C GLN A 327 19.20 -4.26 46.63
N THR A 328 19.57 -5.46 46.23
CA THR A 328 20.25 -6.44 47.12
C THR A 328 21.59 -5.91 47.63
N ALA A 329 22.38 -5.27 46.75
CA ALA A 329 23.64 -4.66 47.18
C ALA A 329 23.44 -3.52 48.19
N LYS A 330 22.39 -2.70 48.01
CA LYS A 330 22.02 -1.63 48.92
C LYS A 330 21.59 -2.15 50.28
N GLU A 331 20.80 -3.22 50.33
CA GLU A 331 20.38 -3.87 51.57
C GLU A 331 21.55 -4.52 52.31
N THR A 332 22.43 -5.19 51.54
CA THR A 332 23.65 -5.78 52.11
C THR A 332 24.56 -4.72 52.72
N ALA A 333 24.77 -3.62 52.04
CA ALA A 333 25.57 -2.48 52.53
C ALA A 333 24.93 -1.84 53.79
N ALA A 334 23.60 -1.69 53.82
CA ALA A 334 22.89 -1.15 54.97
C ALA A 334 23.02 -2.09 56.22
N ASN A 335 22.87 -3.40 55.99
CA ASN A 335 23.02 -4.38 57.06
C ASN A 335 24.48 -4.42 57.58
N ALA A 336 25.47 -4.36 56.69
CA ALA A 336 26.89 -4.28 57.08
C ALA A 336 27.18 -3.00 57.90
N ALA A 337 26.62 -1.85 57.49
CA ALA A 337 26.77 -0.59 58.23
C ALA A 337 26.12 -0.65 59.63
N GLN A 338 24.94 -1.26 59.73
CA GLN A 338 24.27 -1.47 61.05
C GLN A 338 25.08 -2.39 61.94
N SER A 339 25.61 -3.50 61.41
CA SER A 339 26.46 -4.43 62.17
C SER A 339 27.74 -3.76 62.65
N ALA A 340 28.41 -2.98 61.78
CA ALA A 340 29.59 -2.21 62.16
C ALA A 340 29.30 -1.15 63.24
N ALA A 341 28.16 -0.46 63.14
CA ALA A 341 27.74 0.50 64.15
C ALA A 341 27.41 -0.17 65.49
N GLN A 342 26.81 -1.36 65.48
CA GLN A 342 26.56 -2.13 66.69
C GLN A 342 27.85 -2.61 67.33
N THR A 343 28.78 -3.15 66.55
CA THR A 343 30.10 -3.58 67.06
C THR A 343 30.89 -2.39 67.62
N ALA A 344 30.84 -1.25 66.99
CA ALA A 344 31.47 0.00 67.49
C ALA A 344 30.87 0.44 68.85
N LYS A 345 29.51 0.35 69.02
CA LYS A 345 28.84 0.64 70.32
C LYS A 345 29.24 -0.33 71.35
N GLU A 346 29.32 -1.60 71.08
CA GLU A 346 29.74 -2.64 72.08
C GLU A 346 31.20 -2.48 72.46
N ALA A 347 32.09 -2.17 71.49
CA ALA A 347 33.48 -1.85 71.79
C ALA A 347 33.61 -0.59 72.66
N ALA A 348 32.85 0.46 72.37
CA ALA A 348 32.84 1.67 73.22
C ALA A 348 32.30 1.42 74.62
N ALA A 349 31.26 0.62 74.71
CA ALA A 349 30.70 0.21 76.06
C ALA A 349 31.72 -0.58 76.84
N SER A 350 32.41 -1.56 76.23
CA SER A 350 33.49 -2.33 76.83
C SER A 350 34.67 -1.44 77.23
N ALA A 351 35.09 -0.51 76.44
CA ALA A 351 36.15 0.44 76.80
C ALA A 351 35.78 1.35 77.99
N ILE A 352 34.52 1.80 78.08
CA ILE A 352 34.00 2.55 79.21
C ILE A 352 33.98 1.69 80.51
N GLN A 353 33.64 0.45 80.36
CA GLN A 353 33.64 -0.48 81.51
C GLN A 353 35.05 -0.77 82.01
N VAL A 354 35.99 -0.99 81.12
CA VAL A 354 37.43 -1.15 81.48
C VAL A 354 37.97 0.11 82.10
N ALA A 355 37.64 1.32 81.56
CA ALA A 355 38.06 2.58 82.18
C ALA A 355 37.48 2.81 83.61
N ARG A 356 36.29 2.35 83.85
CA ARG A 356 35.66 2.34 85.21
C ARG A 356 36.32 1.37 86.17
N GLU A 357 36.71 0.17 85.74
CA GLU A 357 37.36 -0.84 86.56
C GLU A 357 38.81 -0.52 86.81
N THR A 358 39.51 0.17 85.94
CA THR A 358 40.94 0.58 86.14
C THR A 358 41.15 1.91 86.85
N GLY A 359 40.10 2.60 87.27
CA GLY A 359 40.19 3.77 88.12
C GLY A 359 40.86 5.03 87.50
N VAL A 360 40.96 5.12 86.22
CA VAL A 360 41.53 6.29 85.51
C VAL A 360 40.47 7.39 85.42
N THR A 361 40.30 8.23 86.40
CA THR A 361 39.61 9.49 86.38
C THR A 361 40.48 10.56 85.71
N THR A 362 40.24 10.87 84.49
CA THR A 362 40.75 12.14 83.93
C THR A 362 39.78 13.26 84.18
N SER A 363 40.13 14.07 85.17
CA SER A 363 39.46 15.33 85.48
C SER A 363 40.06 16.43 84.63
N GLN A 364 39.18 17.37 84.29
CA GLN A 364 39.36 18.79 83.96
C GLN A 364 39.76 19.12 82.51
N SER A 365 38.81 19.72 81.80
CA SER A 365 38.63 21.18 81.74
C SER A 365 39.59 21.86 80.75
N THR A 366 39.09 22.27 79.62
CA THR A 366 39.35 23.59 79.13
C THR A 366 38.17 24.13 78.32
N LYS A 367 37.82 25.34 78.69
CA LYS A 367 36.78 26.22 78.21
C LYS A 367 37.01 26.58 76.76
N PRO A 368 35.99 26.78 75.91
CA PRO A 368 36.19 27.27 74.54
C PRO A 368 36.40 28.74 74.50
N ALA A 369 37.41 29.19 73.73
CA ALA A 369 37.58 30.55 73.33
C ALA A 369 36.61 30.83 72.12
N LYS A 370 35.89 31.91 72.26
CA LYS A 370 35.19 32.60 71.18
C LYS A 370 36.23 33.24 70.28
N ASP A 371 36.05 33.12 69.01
CA ASP A 371 36.43 34.19 68.10
C ASP A 371 35.42 34.28 66.96
N GLU A 372 35.04 35.49 66.74
CA GLU A 372 34.08 35.98 65.77
C GLU A 372 34.68 36.11 64.35
N PRO A 373 33.84 36.45 63.37
CA PRO A 373 34.11 36.23 61.97
C PRO A 373 34.75 37.43 61.30
N GLY A 374 35.41 37.21 60.21
CA GLY A 374 35.96 38.30 59.44
C GLY A 374 36.34 37.93 58.03
N GLN A 375 35.48 38.36 57.07
CA GLN A 375 35.60 38.64 55.65
C GLN A 375 35.50 37.48 54.69
#